data_6fdaac36820cdf7f798a30e067d84d14
#
_entry.id   6fdaac36820cdf7f798a30e067d84d14
#
_cell.length_a   1.000
_cell.length_b   1.000
_cell.length_c   1.000
_cell.angle_alpha   90.00
_cell.angle_beta   90.00
_cell.angle_gamma   90.00
#
_symmetry.space_group_name_H-M   'P 1'
#
loop_
_entity.id
_entity.type
_entity.pdbx_description
1 polymer ?
#
loop_
_entity_poly.entity_id
_entity_poly.type
_entity_poly.pdbx_seq_one_letter_code
_entity_poly.pdbx_strand_id
1 'polypeptide(L)'
;MTSIISLSSVLGSQAPRLTALPPLSLYIHLPWCVKKCPYCDFNSHEPHNGNIPEDDYVAALIRDLENALPQIWGRKIVSIFFGGGTPSLFSARSIDTILTAARTLLPMEHLPEITLEANPGTVEAKKFSDFRSAGINRLSLGIQSFNSRHLKALGRIHDGDESHHAVEIAQRNFDNVNLDLMYALPEQTLTESLEDIQHACTLGVSHISAYHLTLEPNTLFHRYPPSLPDDDLAAEMQIMIEQTLASRGYTNYETSAFSQPALESRHNLNYWLFGDYLGIGAGAHSKISFSEKIVRQMRYKQPKEYLAQSALDTPLQDQHEVGRDERGFEFMMNALRLTAGFASEMFQQRTGLPITAIQQQLNEAEQRGLIGRDHLRVTPTPVGRRFLNDLLQIFLPDKKQL
;
A
#
# COMPACT_ATOMS: atom_id res chain seq x y z
N MET A 1 55.63 -28.58 -13.63
CA MET A 1 55.00 -27.27 -13.38
C MET A 1 53.52 -27.50 -13.16
N THR A 2 53.10 -27.52 -11.90
CA THR A 2 51.69 -27.79 -11.52
C THR A 2 50.97 -26.41 -11.48
N SER A 3 50.10 -26.19 -12.42
CA SER A 3 49.27 -24.97 -12.47
C SER A 3 48.31 -24.98 -11.29
N ILE A 4 48.51 -24.06 -10.36
CA ILE A 4 47.52 -23.75 -9.30
C ILE A 4 46.33 -23.07 -9.96
N ILE A 5 45.26 -23.80 -10.18
CA ILE A 5 43.98 -23.21 -10.58
C ILE A 5 43.43 -22.49 -9.35
N SER A 6 43.40 -21.16 -9.40
CA SER A 6 42.82 -20.33 -8.34
C SER A 6 41.33 -20.68 -8.15
N LEU A 7 40.95 -21.09 -6.94
CA LEU A 7 39.53 -21.33 -6.57
C LEU A 7 38.63 -20.10 -6.82
N SER A 8 39.20 -18.92 -6.92
CA SER A 8 38.45 -17.69 -7.24
C SER A 8 37.88 -17.63 -8.66
N SER A 9 38.40 -18.45 -9.60
CA SER A 9 37.88 -18.51 -10.97
C SER A 9 36.76 -19.53 -11.16
N VAL A 10 36.48 -20.37 -10.18
CA VAL A 10 35.39 -21.36 -10.21
C VAL A 10 34.13 -20.85 -9.49
N LEU A 11 34.28 -19.89 -8.59
CA LEU A 11 33.20 -19.15 -8.00
C LEU A 11 32.87 -17.93 -8.89
N GLY A 12 32.58 -18.16 -10.17
CA GLY A 12 31.97 -17.16 -11.02
C GLY A 12 30.79 -16.59 -10.27
N SER A 13 30.72 -15.26 -10.14
CA SER A 13 29.63 -14.53 -9.51
C SER A 13 28.32 -14.94 -10.20
N GLN A 14 27.70 -16.01 -9.70
CA GLN A 14 26.36 -16.34 -10.18
C GLN A 14 25.48 -15.13 -9.92
N ALA A 15 24.82 -14.64 -10.95
CA ALA A 15 23.83 -13.60 -10.81
C ALA A 15 22.83 -14.03 -9.72
N PRO A 16 22.39 -13.10 -8.84
CA PRO A 16 21.44 -13.43 -7.80
C PRO A 16 20.18 -14.03 -8.41
N ARG A 17 19.86 -15.26 -8.02
CA ARG A 17 18.70 -15.99 -8.55
C ARG A 17 17.67 -16.19 -7.46
N LEU A 18 16.41 -15.89 -7.79
CA LEU A 18 15.28 -16.26 -6.96
C LEU A 18 14.96 -17.74 -7.18
N THR A 19 14.93 -18.51 -6.10
CA THR A 19 14.59 -19.94 -6.13
C THR A 19 13.09 -20.19 -6.30
N ALA A 20 12.27 -19.23 -5.89
CA ALA A 20 10.82 -19.20 -6.07
C ALA A 20 10.37 -17.75 -6.27
N LEU A 21 9.38 -17.56 -7.13
CA LEU A 21 8.80 -16.23 -7.35
C LEU A 21 7.93 -15.85 -6.14
N PRO A 22 7.96 -14.58 -5.71
CA PRO A 22 7.12 -14.06 -4.63
C PRO A 22 5.61 -14.22 -4.94
N PRO A 23 4.71 -14.23 -3.95
CA PRO A 23 3.27 -14.12 -4.19
C PRO A 23 2.96 -12.89 -5.03
N LEU A 24 1.92 -12.96 -5.86
CA LEU A 24 1.54 -11.89 -6.80
C LEU A 24 0.17 -11.32 -6.43
N SER A 25 0.10 -10.01 -6.22
CA SER A 25 -1.14 -9.25 -6.07
C SER A 25 -1.47 -8.47 -7.34
N LEU A 26 -2.76 -8.17 -7.54
CA LEU A 26 -3.23 -7.27 -8.59
C LEU A 26 -3.69 -5.94 -7.94
N TYR A 27 -3.12 -4.83 -8.39
CA TYR A 27 -3.55 -3.48 -8.01
C TYR A 27 -4.21 -2.80 -9.21
N ILE A 28 -5.42 -2.28 -9.03
CA ILE A 28 -6.21 -1.63 -10.06
C ILE A 28 -6.40 -0.18 -9.66
N HIS A 29 -5.80 0.72 -10.42
CA HIS A 29 -5.85 2.16 -10.16
C HIS A 29 -7.02 2.81 -10.86
N LEU A 30 -7.94 3.39 -10.07
CA LEU A 30 -9.10 4.15 -10.56
C LEU A 30 -8.89 5.63 -10.16
N PRO A 31 -8.45 6.51 -11.08
CA PRO A 31 -7.79 7.76 -10.73
C PRO A 31 -8.73 8.92 -10.41
N TRP A 32 -10.04 8.75 -10.39
CA TRP A 32 -10.96 9.86 -10.22
C TRP A 32 -11.44 10.06 -8.80
N CYS A 33 -11.52 11.34 -8.38
CA CYS A 33 -12.15 11.81 -7.16
C CYS A 33 -13.18 12.87 -7.51
N VAL A 34 -14.26 12.97 -6.73
CA VAL A 34 -15.21 14.10 -6.85
C VAL A 34 -14.47 15.43 -6.65
N LYS A 35 -13.58 15.48 -5.66
CA LYS A 35 -12.71 16.61 -5.34
C LYS A 35 -11.38 16.11 -4.79
N LYS A 36 -10.27 16.68 -5.25
CA LYS A 36 -8.94 16.35 -4.74
C LYS A 36 -8.68 17.06 -3.41
N CYS A 37 -8.34 16.29 -2.38
CA CYS A 37 -8.03 16.83 -1.05
C CYS A 37 -6.67 17.58 -1.07
N PRO A 38 -6.52 18.66 -0.28
CA PRO A 38 -5.30 19.49 -0.31
C PRO A 38 -4.04 18.81 0.21
N TYR A 39 -4.16 17.71 0.94
CA TYR A 39 -3.06 16.91 1.47
C TYR A 39 -2.70 15.70 0.58
N CYS A 40 -3.55 15.34 -0.40
CA CYS A 40 -3.44 14.08 -1.13
C CYS A 40 -2.35 14.15 -2.22
N ASP A 41 -1.35 13.29 -2.11
CA ASP A 41 -0.25 13.09 -3.08
C ASP A 41 -0.54 12.01 -4.12
N PHE A 42 -1.61 11.21 -3.94
CA PHE A 42 -1.98 10.16 -4.87
C PHE A 42 -2.24 10.69 -6.28
N ASN A 43 -2.04 9.81 -7.27
CA ASN A 43 -2.36 10.10 -8.66
C ASN A 43 -3.89 10.15 -8.86
N SER A 44 -4.53 11.18 -8.32
CA SER A 44 -5.96 11.38 -8.40
C SER A 44 -6.31 12.64 -9.16
N HIS A 45 -7.41 12.59 -9.92
CA HIS A 45 -7.86 13.62 -10.83
C HIS A 45 -9.35 13.89 -10.65
N GLU A 46 -9.77 15.16 -10.77
CA GLU A 46 -11.17 15.48 -10.86
C GLU A 46 -11.67 15.21 -12.30
N PRO A 47 -12.87 14.61 -12.47
CA PRO A 47 -13.39 14.30 -13.80
C PRO A 47 -13.70 15.58 -14.57
N HIS A 48 -13.30 15.62 -15.84
CA HIS A 48 -13.60 16.75 -16.70
C HIS A 48 -15.12 16.88 -16.91
N ASN A 49 -15.70 18.04 -16.59
CA ASN A 49 -17.16 18.27 -16.63
C ASN A 49 -17.98 17.27 -15.79
N GLY A 50 -17.39 16.69 -14.73
CA GLY A 50 -18.08 15.74 -13.87
C GLY A 50 -18.32 14.35 -14.47
N ASN A 51 -17.81 14.06 -15.67
CA ASN A 51 -18.03 12.80 -16.36
C ASN A 51 -16.76 11.92 -16.35
N ILE A 52 -16.88 10.71 -15.83
CA ILE A 52 -15.85 9.67 -15.88
C ILE A 52 -16.08 8.84 -17.15
N PRO A 53 -15.08 8.68 -18.05
CA PRO A 53 -15.21 7.82 -19.23
C PRO A 53 -15.08 6.33 -18.82
N GLU A 54 -16.09 5.84 -18.12
CA GLU A 54 -16.04 4.58 -17.37
C GLU A 54 -15.83 3.36 -18.29
N ASP A 55 -16.63 3.25 -19.36
CA ASP A 55 -16.56 2.11 -20.30
C ASP A 55 -15.21 2.09 -21.04
N ASP A 56 -14.72 3.24 -21.49
CA ASP A 56 -13.41 3.33 -22.16
C ASP A 56 -12.27 2.97 -21.22
N TYR A 57 -12.39 3.39 -19.96
CA TYR A 57 -11.36 3.10 -18.97
C TYR A 57 -11.33 1.62 -18.58
N VAL A 58 -12.49 1.00 -18.42
CA VAL A 58 -12.61 -0.45 -18.20
C VAL A 58 -11.99 -1.23 -19.34
N ALA A 59 -12.28 -0.84 -20.59
CA ALA A 59 -11.68 -1.48 -21.76
C ALA A 59 -10.14 -1.30 -21.81
N ALA A 60 -9.63 -0.13 -21.38
CA ALA A 60 -8.19 0.11 -21.30
C ALA A 60 -7.52 -0.72 -20.19
N LEU A 61 -8.15 -0.88 -19.02
CA LEU A 61 -7.66 -1.74 -17.94
C LEU A 61 -7.56 -3.20 -18.37
N ILE A 62 -8.56 -3.70 -19.10
CA ILE A 62 -8.55 -5.09 -19.59
C ILE A 62 -7.41 -5.29 -20.58
N ARG A 63 -7.20 -4.37 -21.52
CA ARG A 63 -6.05 -4.42 -22.45
C ARG A 63 -4.70 -4.33 -21.73
N ASP A 64 -4.56 -3.45 -20.73
CA ASP A 64 -3.34 -3.37 -19.92
C ASP A 64 -3.05 -4.70 -19.23
N LEU A 65 -4.10 -5.36 -18.69
CA LEU A 65 -3.97 -6.68 -18.09
C LEU A 65 -3.54 -7.75 -19.10
N GLU A 66 -4.17 -7.77 -20.29
CA GLU A 66 -3.83 -8.69 -21.37
C GLU A 66 -2.37 -8.52 -21.81
N ASN A 67 -1.91 -7.28 -21.98
CA ASN A 67 -0.53 -6.96 -22.31
C ASN A 67 0.49 -7.38 -21.26
N ALA A 68 0.08 -7.42 -19.98
CA ALA A 68 0.93 -7.85 -18.89
C ALA A 68 1.05 -9.37 -18.72
N LEU A 69 0.13 -10.17 -19.32
CA LEU A 69 0.08 -11.63 -19.14
C LEU A 69 1.40 -12.36 -19.39
N PRO A 70 2.18 -12.03 -20.45
CA PRO A 70 3.45 -12.73 -20.69
C PRO A 70 4.46 -12.62 -19.54
N GLN A 71 4.38 -11.56 -18.72
CA GLN A 71 5.30 -11.32 -17.60
C GLN A 71 4.92 -12.09 -16.33
N ILE A 72 3.66 -12.48 -16.21
CA ILE A 72 3.09 -13.10 -15.00
C ILE A 72 2.44 -14.46 -15.28
N TRP A 73 2.73 -15.06 -16.43
CA TRP A 73 2.11 -16.29 -16.91
C TRP A 73 2.15 -17.41 -15.84
N GLY A 74 0.97 -18.00 -15.59
CA GLY A 74 0.82 -19.13 -14.64
C GLY A 74 0.92 -18.76 -13.15
N ARG A 75 1.14 -17.50 -12.79
CA ARG A 75 1.21 -17.06 -11.40
C ARG A 75 -0.19 -16.82 -10.84
N LYS A 76 -0.44 -17.35 -9.62
CA LYS A 76 -1.72 -17.15 -8.92
C LYS A 76 -1.78 -15.78 -8.27
N ILE A 77 -2.93 -15.12 -8.38
CA ILE A 77 -3.22 -13.86 -7.68
C ILE A 77 -3.70 -14.17 -6.26
N VAL A 78 -3.02 -13.60 -5.27
CA VAL A 78 -3.33 -13.76 -3.84
C VAL A 78 -4.31 -12.70 -3.31
N SER A 79 -4.32 -11.51 -3.92
CA SER A 79 -5.23 -10.42 -3.58
C SER A 79 -5.44 -9.47 -4.76
N ILE A 80 -6.60 -8.79 -4.78
CA ILE A 80 -6.92 -7.71 -5.71
C ILE A 80 -7.27 -6.47 -4.89
N PHE A 81 -6.77 -5.32 -5.30
CA PHE A 81 -7.04 -4.05 -4.62
C PHE A 81 -7.43 -2.97 -5.64
N PHE A 82 -8.61 -2.41 -5.48
CA PHE A 82 -9.07 -1.24 -6.21
C PHE A 82 -8.79 0.00 -5.39
N GLY A 83 -7.86 0.83 -5.85
CA GLY A 83 -7.42 2.02 -5.15
C GLY A 83 -7.17 3.21 -6.07
N GLY A 84 -6.61 4.28 -5.50
CA GLY A 84 -6.11 5.44 -6.23
C GLY A 84 -6.82 6.75 -5.93
N GLY A 85 -7.89 7.07 -6.63
CA GLY A 85 -8.75 8.21 -6.35
C GLY A 85 -9.89 7.82 -5.39
N THR A 86 -11.05 7.56 -5.96
CA THR A 86 -12.23 7.07 -5.25
C THR A 86 -12.87 5.95 -6.08
N PRO A 87 -12.41 4.71 -5.93
CA PRO A 87 -12.89 3.56 -6.70
C PRO A 87 -14.40 3.36 -6.65
N SER A 88 -15.03 3.71 -5.53
CA SER A 88 -16.50 3.65 -5.37
C SER A 88 -17.29 4.63 -6.24
N LEU A 89 -16.64 5.51 -7.01
CA LEU A 89 -17.31 6.31 -8.04
C LEU A 89 -17.75 5.46 -9.23
N PHE A 90 -16.99 4.40 -9.54
CA PHE A 90 -17.34 3.49 -10.62
C PHE A 90 -18.61 2.70 -10.29
N SER A 91 -19.31 2.28 -11.32
CA SER A 91 -20.48 1.42 -11.19
C SER A 91 -20.07 0.00 -10.77
N ALA A 92 -20.97 -0.69 -10.05
CA ALA A 92 -20.75 -2.11 -9.71
C ALA A 92 -20.64 -2.99 -10.97
N ARG A 93 -21.32 -2.62 -12.08
CA ARG A 93 -21.16 -3.26 -13.38
C ARG A 93 -19.73 -3.19 -13.89
N SER A 94 -19.09 -2.04 -13.80
CA SER A 94 -17.68 -1.87 -14.23
C SER A 94 -16.72 -2.68 -13.35
N ILE A 95 -16.93 -2.66 -12.04
CA ILE A 95 -16.16 -3.50 -11.10
C ILE A 95 -16.32 -4.99 -11.42
N ASP A 96 -17.54 -5.45 -11.67
CA ASP A 96 -17.82 -6.84 -12.05
C ASP A 96 -17.18 -7.20 -13.39
N THR A 97 -17.22 -6.31 -14.38
CA THR A 97 -16.56 -6.49 -15.69
C THR A 97 -15.05 -6.66 -15.54
N ILE A 98 -14.40 -5.82 -14.75
CA ILE A 98 -12.96 -5.91 -14.46
C ILE A 98 -12.63 -7.21 -13.74
N LEU A 99 -13.39 -7.57 -12.70
CA LEU A 99 -13.18 -8.81 -11.93
C LEU A 99 -13.42 -10.05 -12.78
N THR A 100 -14.39 -10.03 -13.67
CA THR A 100 -14.68 -11.13 -14.61
C THR A 100 -13.50 -11.31 -15.58
N ALA A 101 -12.97 -10.23 -16.14
CA ALA A 101 -11.77 -10.28 -16.99
C ALA A 101 -10.57 -10.82 -16.19
N ALA A 102 -10.33 -10.33 -14.98
CA ALA A 102 -9.24 -10.80 -14.14
C ALA A 102 -9.35 -12.30 -13.82
N ARG A 103 -10.56 -12.80 -13.49
CA ARG A 103 -10.82 -14.23 -13.23
C ARG A 103 -10.67 -15.10 -14.48
N THR A 104 -10.94 -14.55 -15.65
CA THR A 104 -10.81 -15.26 -16.92
C THR A 104 -9.35 -15.38 -17.36
N LEU A 105 -8.57 -14.33 -17.14
CA LEU A 105 -7.20 -14.22 -17.63
C LEU A 105 -6.15 -14.78 -16.65
N LEU A 106 -6.44 -14.77 -15.34
CA LEU A 106 -5.49 -15.06 -14.28
C LEU A 106 -5.94 -16.21 -13.37
N PRO A 107 -5.06 -17.17 -13.06
CA PRO A 107 -5.30 -18.08 -11.95
C PRO A 107 -5.41 -17.31 -10.65
N MET A 108 -6.36 -17.67 -9.79
CA MET A 108 -6.53 -17.06 -8.47
C MET A 108 -6.37 -18.08 -7.36
N GLU A 109 -6.01 -17.63 -6.15
CA GLU A 109 -6.18 -18.43 -4.94
C GLU A 109 -7.65 -18.74 -4.68
N HIS A 110 -7.90 -19.73 -3.82
CA HIS A 110 -9.26 -20.21 -3.54
C HIS A 110 -10.18 -19.09 -3.00
N LEU A 111 -9.68 -18.24 -2.12
CA LEU A 111 -10.40 -17.09 -1.54
C LEU A 111 -9.48 -15.87 -1.53
N PRO A 112 -9.29 -15.21 -2.67
CA PRO A 112 -8.46 -14.01 -2.72
C PRO A 112 -9.15 -12.88 -1.94
N GLU A 113 -8.36 -12.07 -1.23
CA GLU A 113 -8.86 -10.81 -0.70
C GLU A 113 -9.09 -9.84 -1.86
N ILE A 114 -10.29 -9.28 -1.95
CA ILE A 114 -10.67 -8.30 -2.97
C ILE A 114 -11.17 -7.06 -2.27
N THR A 115 -10.30 -6.05 -2.20
CA THR A 115 -10.55 -4.77 -1.51
C THR A 115 -11.00 -3.70 -2.49
N LEU A 116 -11.93 -2.85 -2.06
CA LEU A 116 -12.33 -1.62 -2.75
C LEU A 116 -12.27 -0.44 -1.79
N GLU A 117 -11.61 0.65 -2.19
CA GLU A 117 -11.64 1.92 -1.47
C GLU A 117 -12.92 2.70 -1.75
N ALA A 118 -13.48 3.33 -0.71
CA ALA A 118 -14.66 4.16 -0.81
C ALA A 118 -14.57 5.39 0.11
N ASN A 119 -15.28 6.45 -0.26
CA ASN A 119 -15.44 7.65 0.56
C ASN A 119 -16.89 7.75 1.08
N PRO A 120 -17.11 8.19 2.33
CA PRO A 120 -18.44 8.29 2.93
C PRO A 120 -19.45 9.10 2.10
N GLY A 121 -19.09 10.27 1.57
CA GLY A 121 -19.97 11.13 0.78
C GLY A 121 -20.39 10.57 -0.60
N THR A 122 -19.96 9.34 -0.95
CA THR A 122 -20.37 8.67 -2.21
C THR A 122 -21.08 7.35 -1.96
N VAL A 123 -21.47 7.10 -0.70
CA VAL A 123 -22.01 5.81 -0.27
C VAL A 123 -23.54 5.79 -0.40
N GLU A 124 -24.02 4.82 -1.15
CA GLU A 124 -25.40 4.39 -1.17
C GLU A 124 -25.50 2.91 -0.76
N ALA A 125 -26.45 2.58 0.11
CA ALA A 125 -26.59 1.20 0.62
C ALA A 125 -26.71 0.16 -0.50
N LYS A 126 -27.46 0.50 -1.56
CA LYS A 126 -27.60 -0.35 -2.75
C LYS A 126 -26.28 -0.58 -3.45
N LYS A 127 -25.43 0.45 -3.57
CA LYS A 127 -24.14 0.37 -4.26
C LYS A 127 -23.18 -0.58 -3.55
N PHE A 128 -23.15 -0.60 -2.22
CA PHE A 128 -22.32 -1.53 -1.46
C PHE A 128 -22.81 -3.00 -1.59
N SER A 129 -24.11 -3.22 -1.59
CA SER A 129 -24.68 -4.55 -1.89
C SER A 129 -24.30 -5.02 -3.30
N ASP A 130 -24.34 -4.12 -4.28
CA ASP A 130 -23.98 -4.42 -5.66
C ASP A 130 -22.47 -4.73 -5.79
N PHE A 131 -21.57 -3.99 -5.08
CA PHE A 131 -20.14 -4.31 -5.01
C PHE A 131 -19.88 -5.67 -4.36
N ARG A 132 -20.60 -6.00 -3.27
CA ARG A 132 -20.50 -7.32 -2.65
C ARG A 132 -20.88 -8.42 -3.64
N SER A 133 -21.94 -8.21 -4.41
CA SER A 133 -22.42 -9.14 -5.44
C SER A 133 -21.43 -9.31 -6.59
N ALA A 134 -20.71 -8.23 -6.97
CA ALA A 134 -19.63 -8.28 -7.97
C ALA A 134 -18.41 -9.08 -7.47
N GLY A 135 -18.28 -9.27 -6.14
CA GLY A 135 -17.25 -10.11 -5.54
C GLY A 135 -16.23 -9.37 -4.69
N ILE A 136 -16.45 -8.08 -4.40
CA ILE A 136 -15.68 -7.38 -3.36
C ILE A 136 -15.97 -8.06 -2.01
N ASN A 137 -14.93 -8.32 -1.21
CA ASN A 137 -15.08 -8.97 0.10
C ASN A 137 -14.41 -8.20 1.24
N ARG A 138 -13.75 -7.07 0.94
CA ARG A 138 -13.19 -6.13 1.90
C ARG A 138 -13.44 -4.69 1.44
N LEU A 139 -13.83 -3.80 2.35
CA LEU A 139 -13.93 -2.37 2.10
C LEU A 139 -12.88 -1.59 2.89
N SER A 140 -12.32 -0.51 2.30
CA SER A 140 -11.54 0.51 2.99
C SER A 140 -12.28 1.83 2.88
N LEU A 141 -12.68 2.39 4.02
CA LEU A 141 -13.45 3.64 4.08
C LEU A 141 -12.56 4.79 4.51
N GLY A 142 -12.40 5.77 3.62
CA GLY A 142 -11.64 6.99 3.88
C GLY A 142 -12.39 7.95 4.80
N ILE A 143 -12.55 7.61 6.07
CA ILE A 143 -13.24 8.40 7.10
C ILE A 143 -12.43 9.66 7.44
N GLN A 144 -11.16 9.50 7.71
CA GLN A 144 -10.14 10.47 8.14
C GLN A 144 -10.37 11.01 9.56
N SER A 145 -11.58 11.43 9.91
CA SER A 145 -12.00 11.86 11.25
C SER A 145 -13.52 11.77 11.36
N PHE A 146 -14.05 11.68 12.57
CA PHE A 146 -15.49 11.83 12.84
C PHE A 146 -15.84 13.28 13.27
N ASN A 147 -14.83 14.12 13.44
CA ASN A 147 -15.00 15.53 13.78
C ASN A 147 -15.16 16.39 12.52
N SER A 148 -16.36 16.96 12.32
CA SER A 148 -16.68 17.77 11.14
C SER A 148 -15.76 18.99 10.95
N ARG A 149 -15.16 19.55 12.04
CA ARG A 149 -14.19 20.64 11.96
C ARG A 149 -12.90 20.17 11.27
N HIS A 150 -12.39 19.01 11.65
CA HIS A 150 -11.18 18.43 11.06
C HIS A 150 -11.44 17.96 9.61
N LEU A 151 -12.60 17.36 9.33
CA LEU A 151 -12.99 17.01 7.97
C LEU A 151 -13.01 18.24 7.04
N LYS A 152 -13.58 19.34 7.51
CA LYS A 152 -13.59 20.60 6.76
C LYS A 152 -12.17 21.14 6.54
N ALA A 153 -11.30 21.10 7.56
CA ALA A 153 -9.90 21.52 7.44
C ALA A 153 -9.13 20.66 6.42
N LEU A 154 -9.42 19.34 6.34
CA LEU A 154 -8.89 18.42 5.35
C LEU A 154 -9.51 18.59 3.94
N GLY A 155 -10.48 19.49 3.76
CA GLY A 155 -11.16 19.70 2.48
C GLY A 155 -12.09 18.54 2.07
N ARG A 156 -12.50 17.70 3.05
CA ARG A 156 -13.44 16.59 2.81
C ARG A 156 -14.85 17.12 2.49
N ILE A 157 -15.59 16.35 1.69
CA ILE A 157 -16.95 16.72 1.24
C ILE A 157 -18.04 16.13 2.14
N HIS A 158 -17.71 15.19 3.02
CA HIS A 158 -18.61 14.56 3.99
C HIS A 158 -18.38 15.11 5.41
N ASP A 159 -19.36 14.91 6.28
CA ASP A 159 -19.30 15.24 7.69
C ASP A 159 -19.24 13.99 8.59
N GLY A 160 -19.26 14.21 9.92
CA GLY A 160 -19.18 13.11 10.90
C GLY A 160 -20.38 12.18 10.88
N ASP A 161 -21.59 12.69 10.66
CA ASP A 161 -22.82 11.87 10.59
C ASP A 161 -22.83 11.01 9.33
N GLU A 162 -22.40 11.55 8.19
CA GLU A 162 -22.21 10.79 6.95
C GLU A 162 -21.14 9.71 7.09
N SER A 163 -20.06 10.01 7.84
CA SER A 163 -19.02 9.04 8.17
C SER A 163 -19.59 7.87 8.94
N HIS A 164 -20.35 8.13 10.00
CA HIS A 164 -20.99 7.09 10.83
C HIS A 164 -21.96 6.24 9.99
N HIS A 165 -22.82 6.87 9.23
CA HIS A 165 -23.80 6.18 8.39
C HIS A 165 -23.13 5.29 7.32
N ALA A 166 -22.03 5.75 6.72
CA ALA A 166 -21.26 4.96 5.77
C ALA A 166 -20.70 3.67 6.39
N VAL A 167 -20.21 3.74 7.63
CA VAL A 167 -19.70 2.55 8.35
C VAL A 167 -20.84 1.57 8.63
N GLU A 168 -22.00 2.03 9.09
CA GLU A 168 -23.17 1.15 9.32
C GLU A 168 -23.58 0.41 8.03
N ILE A 169 -23.63 1.12 6.90
CA ILE A 169 -23.97 0.49 5.61
C ILE A 169 -22.89 -0.52 5.22
N ALA A 170 -21.62 -0.20 5.40
CA ALA A 170 -20.52 -1.10 5.10
C ALA A 170 -20.62 -2.40 5.89
N GLN A 171 -20.81 -2.32 7.21
CA GLN A 171 -20.91 -3.49 8.09
C GLN A 171 -22.15 -4.38 7.81
N ARG A 172 -23.24 -3.83 7.26
CA ARG A 172 -24.38 -4.63 6.81
C ARG A 172 -24.09 -5.50 5.59
N ASN A 173 -23.07 -5.13 4.80
CA ASN A 173 -22.73 -5.79 3.54
C ASN A 173 -21.40 -6.55 3.58
N PHE A 174 -20.48 -6.18 4.46
CA PHE A 174 -19.10 -6.71 4.50
C PHE A 174 -18.68 -7.08 5.92
N ASP A 175 -18.11 -8.26 6.08
CA ASP A 175 -17.54 -8.73 7.35
C ASP A 175 -16.15 -8.12 7.60
N ASN A 176 -15.45 -7.71 6.55
CA ASN A 176 -14.12 -7.12 6.62
C ASN A 176 -14.16 -5.65 6.16
N VAL A 177 -14.13 -4.75 7.12
CA VAL A 177 -14.18 -3.30 6.90
C VAL A 177 -12.99 -2.65 7.58
N ASN A 178 -12.26 -1.84 6.83
CA ASN A 178 -11.21 -0.96 7.33
C ASN A 178 -11.72 0.49 7.40
N LEU A 179 -11.35 1.21 8.44
CA LEU A 179 -11.48 2.67 8.51
C LEU A 179 -10.10 3.29 8.40
N ASP A 180 -9.94 4.18 7.40
CA ASP A 180 -8.77 5.02 7.30
C ASP A 180 -9.02 6.28 8.13
N LEU A 181 -8.25 6.48 9.19
CA LEU A 181 -8.25 7.65 10.06
C LEU A 181 -6.91 8.38 9.95
N MET A 182 -6.96 9.67 10.25
CA MET A 182 -5.75 10.49 10.30
C MET A 182 -5.65 11.18 11.66
N TYR A 183 -4.43 11.34 12.16
CA TYR A 183 -4.12 12.11 13.36
C TYR A 183 -3.05 13.18 13.07
N ALA A 184 -2.76 14.02 14.05
CA ALA A 184 -1.98 15.24 13.90
C ALA A 184 -2.59 16.19 12.84
N LEU A 185 -3.92 16.29 12.84
CA LEU A 185 -4.68 17.14 11.93
C LEU A 185 -4.51 18.63 12.29
N PRO A 186 -4.84 19.56 11.37
CA PRO A 186 -4.74 20.98 11.66
C PRO A 186 -5.48 21.34 12.96
N GLU A 187 -4.73 21.95 13.89
CA GLU A 187 -5.19 22.37 15.24
C GLU A 187 -5.83 21.24 16.09
N GLN A 188 -5.53 19.99 15.80
CA GLN A 188 -6.05 18.84 16.57
C GLN A 188 -5.38 18.74 17.93
N THR A 189 -6.19 18.58 18.96
CA THR A 189 -5.72 18.28 20.30
C THR A 189 -5.58 16.78 20.53
N LEU A 190 -4.83 16.39 21.59
CA LEU A 190 -4.69 14.98 22.00
C LEU A 190 -6.07 14.36 22.30
N THR A 191 -6.95 15.09 22.96
CA THR A 191 -8.31 14.63 23.28
C THR A 191 -9.13 14.34 22.03
N GLU A 192 -9.11 15.23 21.05
CA GLU A 192 -9.87 15.04 19.80
C GLU A 192 -9.34 13.85 18.98
N SER A 193 -8.02 13.65 18.97
CA SER A 193 -7.43 12.46 18.35
C SER A 193 -7.88 11.17 19.05
N LEU A 194 -7.95 11.19 20.40
CA LEU A 194 -8.45 10.06 21.18
C LEU A 194 -9.93 9.78 20.92
N GLU A 195 -10.75 10.81 20.82
CA GLU A 195 -12.19 10.71 20.56
C GLU A 195 -12.45 10.03 19.21
N ASP A 196 -11.71 10.37 18.14
CA ASP A 196 -11.80 9.71 16.82
C ASP A 196 -11.51 8.21 16.92
N ILE A 197 -10.44 7.82 17.61
CA ILE A 197 -10.05 6.42 17.78
C ILE A 197 -11.06 5.65 18.64
N GLN A 198 -11.51 6.24 19.73
CA GLN A 198 -12.52 5.62 20.60
C GLN A 198 -13.83 5.41 19.84
N HIS A 199 -14.24 6.40 19.05
CA HIS A 199 -15.43 6.29 18.21
C HIS A 199 -15.29 5.14 17.20
N ALA A 200 -14.17 5.05 16.48
CA ALA A 200 -13.89 3.92 15.58
C ALA A 200 -13.98 2.56 16.30
N CYS A 201 -13.43 2.46 17.50
CA CYS A 201 -13.51 1.24 18.30
C CYS A 201 -14.96 0.87 18.68
N THR A 202 -15.83 1.87 18.97
CA THR A 202 -17.24 1.60 19.31
C THR A 202 -18.03 1.04 18.13
N LEU A 203 -17.61 1.34 16.89
CA LEU A 203 -18.22 0.80 15.68
C LEU A 203 -17.87 -0.67 15.44
N GLY A 204 -16.85 -1.21 16.13
CA GLY A 204 -16.53 -2.63 16.10
C GLY A 204 -16.06 -3.17 14.74
N VAL A 205 -15.41 -2.34 13.92
CA VAL A 205 -14.85 -2.75 12.63
C VAL A 205 -13.68 -3.71 12.81
N SER A 206 -13.37 -4.48 11.78
CA SER A 206 -12.31 -5.50 11.83
C SER A 206 -10.89 -4.92 11.73
N HIS A 207 -10.75 -3.71 11.15
CA HIS A 207 -9.46 -3.11 10.80
C HIS A 207 -9.52 -1.59 10.91
N ILE A 208 -8.45 -0.97 11.40
CA ILE A 208 -8.28 0.48 11.50
C ILE A 208 -6.88 0.83 11.00
N SER A 209 -6.80 1.76 10.05
CA SER A 209 -5.55 2.40 9.63
C SER A 209 -5.49 3.80 10.23
N ALA A 210 -4.44 4.12 10.97
CA ALA A 210 -4.23 5.43 11.59
C ALA A 210 -2.99 6.08 10.98
N TYR A 211 -3.19 7.08 10.15
CA TYR A 211 -2.11 7.77 9.42
C TYR A 211 -1.76 9.11 10.08
N HIS A 212 -0.47 9.34 10.27
CA HIS A 212 0.03 10.68 10.58
C HIS A 212 -0.14 11.59 9.37
N LEU A 213 -0.75 12.77 9.53
CA LEU A 213 -0.83 13.76 8.46
C LEU A 213 0.57 14.29 8.15
N THR A 214 1.07 14.02 6.95
CA THR A 214 2.34 14.51 6.44
C THR A 214 2.14 15.54 5.34
N LEU A 215 3.07 16.49 5.23
CA LEU A 215 3.04 17.54 4.19
C LEU A 215 3.81 17.07 2.96
N GLU A 216 3.18 16.22 2.16
CA GLU A 216 3.81 15.60 1.00
C GLU A 216 4.12 16.61 -0.12
N PRO A 217 5.30 16.53 -0.78
CA PRO A 217 5.65 17.35 -1.92
C PRO A 217 4.55 17.36 -3.00
N ASN A 218 4.40 18.47 -3.71
CA ASN A 218 3.38 18.68 -4.76
C ASN A 218 1.93 18.71 -4.29
N THR A 219 1.68 18.81 -2.99
CA THR A 219 0.33 19.03 -2.42
C THR A 219 0.09 20.51 -2.10
N LEU A 220 -1.19 20.89 -1.95
CA LEU A 220 -1.54 22.24 -1.51
C LEU A 220 -1.08 22.49 -0.08
N PHE A 221 -1.14 21.48 0.80
CA PHE A 221 -0.69 21.60 2.18
C PHE A 221 0.83 21.77 2.29
N HIS A 222 1.61 21.20 1.38
CA HIS A 222 3.05 21.48 1.31
C HIS A 222 3.33 22.92 0.89
N ARG A 223 2.55 23.44 -0.07
CA ARG A 223 2.72 24.81 -0.57
C ARG A 223 2.18 25.86 0.40
N TYR A 224 1.11 25.55 1.12
CA TYR A 224 0.43 26.40 2.08
C TYR A 224 0.15 25.60 3.36
N PRO A 225 1.16 25.40 4.21
CA PRO A 225 1.05 24.54 5.39
C PRO A 225 -0.02 25.06 6.35
N PRO A 226 -0.98 24.23 6.77
CA PRO A 226 -1.83 24.58 7.90
C PRO A 226 -1.06 24.55 9.22
N SER A 227 -1.64 25.10 10.28
CA SER A 227 -1.11 24.95 11.64
C SER A 227 -1.30 23.50 12.09
N LEU A 228 -0.20 22.75 12.23
CA LEU A 228 -0.19 21.37 12.71
C LEU A 228 0.28 21.30 14.16
N PRO A 229 -0.09 20.25 14.92
CA PRO A 229 0.57 19.89 16.17
C PRO A 229 2.09 19.76 15.96
N ASP A 230 2.86 20.08 17.00
CA ASP A 230 4.31 19.83 16.96
C ASP A 230 4.63 18.33 17.02
N ASP A 231 5.90 18.00 16.79
CA ASP A 231 6.34 16.59 16.71
C ASP A 231 6.16 15.85 18.06
N ASP A 232 6.30 16.54 19.19
CA ASP A 232 6.12 15.95 20.51
C ASP A 232 4.65 15.57 20.74
N LEU A 233 3.72 16.47 20.44
CA LEU A 233 2.29 16.20 20.53
C LEU A 233 1.84 15.13 19.53
N ALA A 234 2.39 15.13 18.31
CA ALA A 234 2.10 14.09 17.32
C ALA A 234 2.59 12.71 17.79
N ALA A 235 3.78 12.64 18.41
CA ALA A 235 4.30 11.42 19.00
C ALA A 235 3.45 10.93 20.19
N GLU A 236 2.95 11.84 21.01
CA GLU A 236 2.04 11.52 22.12
C GLU A 236 0.71 10.95 21.59
N MET A 237 0.15 11.56 20.53
CA MET A 237 -1.04 11.04 19.85
C MET A 237 -0.80 9.61 19.33
N GLN A 238 0.33 9.34 18.68
CA GLN A 238 0.66 8.00 18.20
C GLN A 238 0.69 6.96 19.32
N ILE A 239 1.38 7.26 20.42
CA ILE A 239 1.47 6.36 21.59
C ILE A 239 0.08 6.07 22.15
N MET A 240 -0.74 7.09 22.31
CA MET A 240 -2.09 6.98 22.83
C MET A 240 -2.98 6.14 21.89
N ILE A 241 -2.88 6.33 20.57
CA ILE A 241 -3.59 5.53 19.55
C ILE A 241 -3.21 4.05 19.67
N GLU A 242 -1.91 3.74 19.69
CA GLU A 242 -1.41 2.37 19.83
C GLU A 242 -1.95 1.70 21.11
N GLN A 243 -1.88 2.40 22.25
CA GLN A 243 -2.37 1.89 23.55
C GLN A 243 -3.89 1.69 23.55
N THR A 244 -4.63 2.64 22.99
CA THR A 244 -6.09 2.58 22.94
C THR A 244 -6.55 1.40 22.09
N LEU A 245 -6.01 1.25 20.88
CA LEU A 245 -6.35 0.15 19.98
C LEU A 245 -5.95 -1.21 20.57
N ALA A 246 -4.76 -1.32 21.16
CA ALA A 246 -4.33 -2.54 21.84
C ALA A 246 -5.29 -2.94 22.99
N SER A 247 -5.76 -1.98 23.80
CA SER A 247 -6.73 -2.21 24.88
C SER A 247 -8.10 -2.71 24.39
N ARG A 248 -8.39 -2.48 23.11
CA ARG A 248 -9.63 -2.90 22.43
C ARG A 248 -9.46 -4.17 21.59
N GLY A 249 -8.30 -4.84 21.70
CA GLY A 249 -8.04 -6.12 21.04
C GLY A 249 -7.55 -6.01 19.60
N TYR A 250 -7.16 -4.82 19.13
CA TYR A 250 -6.50 -4.64 17.85
C TYR A 250 -4.99 -4.84 17.99
N THR A 251 -4.40 -5.56 17.05
CA THR A 251 -2.95 -5.76 16.97
C THR A 251 -2.37 -4.82 15.92
N ASN A 252 -1.39 -4.01 16.30
CA ASN A 252 -0.59 -3.25 15.35
C ASN A 252 0.33 -4.22 14.60
N TYR A 253 0.12 -4.46 13.31
CA TYR A 253 0.91 -5.41 12.54
C TYR A 253 1.90 -4.74 11.57
N GLU A 254 1.66 -3.47 11.21
CA GLU A 254 2.58 -2.64 10.44
C GLU A 254 2.44 -1.17 10.87
N THR A 255 3.27 -0.28 10.32
CA THR A 255 3.46 1.12 10.76
C THR A 255 2.16 1.86 11.09
N SER A 256 1.12 1.72 10.26
CA SER A 256 -0.11 2.52 10.38
C SER A 256 -1.36 1.66 10.60
N ALA A 257 -1.25 0.31 10.53
CA ALA A 257 -2.43 -0.54 10.48
C ALA A 257 -2.58 -1.44 11.71
N PHE A 258 -3.82 -1.52 12.15
CA PHE A 258 -4.28 -2.28 13.31
C PHE A 258 -5.45 -3.17 12.90
N SER A 259 -5.44 -4.42 13.31
CA SER A 259 -6.51 -5.35 12.98
C SER A 259 -6.90 -6.23 14.17
N GLN A 260 -8.13 -6.75 14.14
CA GLN A 260 -8.47 -7.93 14.90
C GLN A 260 -7.66 -9.13 14.41
N PRO A 261 -7.42 -10.16 15.24
CA PRO A 261 -6.61 -11.32 14.87
C PRO A 261 -7.07 -11.97 13.55
N ALA A 262 -6.11 -12.26 12.66
CA ALA A 262 -6.31 -12.88 11.35
C ALA A 262 -7.14 -12.05 10.33
N LEU A 263 -7.28 -10.73 10.57
CA LEU A 263 -7.97 -9.79 9.68
C LEU A 263 -7.04 -8.69 9.15
N GLU A 264 -5.72 -8.95 9.16
CA GLU A 264 -4.73 -8.10 8.52
C GLU A 264 -5.00 -8.00 7.01
N SER A 265 -4.74 -6.84 6.39
CA SER A 265 -4.84 -6.71 4.94
C SER A 265 -3.81 -7.59 4.24
N ARG A 266 -4.26 -8.62 3.55
CA ARG A 266 -3.40 -9.55 2.80
C ARG A 266 -2.68 -8.85 1.65
N HIS A 267 -3.33 -7.85 1.05
CA HIS A 267 -2.74 -7.04 0.00
C HIS A 267 -1.56 -6.20 0.52
N ASN A 268 -1.75 -5.50 1.65
CA ASN A 268 -0.70 -4.70 2.27
C ASN A 268 0.44 -5.58 2.80
N LEU A 269 0.12 -6.70 3.45
CA LEU A 269 1.14 -7.66 3.89
C LEU A 269 1.99 -8.17 2.73
N ASN A 270 1.39 -8.39 1.54
CA ASN A 270 2.17 -8.80 0.37
C ASN A 270 3.21 -7.74 -0.01
N TYR A 271 2.87 -6.44 0.04
CA TYR A 271 3.86 -5.36 -0.16
C TYR A 271 4.97 -5.40 0.90
N TRP A 272 4.59 -5.44 2.18
CA TRP A 272 5.56 -5.37 3.28
C TRP A 272 6.46 -6.61 3.35
N LEU A 273 5.99 -7.75 2.89
CA LEU A 273 6.79 -8.98 2.73
C LEU A 273 7.57 -9.01 1.40
N PHE A 274 7.70 -7.87 0.74
CA PHE A 274 8.38 -7.72 -0.54
C PHE A 274 7.85 -8.67 -1.62
N GLY A 275 6.54 -8.95 -1.59
CA GLY A 275 5.82 -9.68 -2.63
C GLY A 275 5.79 -8.92 -3.95
N ASP A 276 5.36 -9.59 -5.01
CA ASP A 276 5.14 -8.95 -6.30
C ASP A 276 3.74 -8.38 -6.40
N TYR A 277 3.62 -7.37 -7.23
CA TYR A 277 2.33 -6.81 -7.60
C TYR A 277 2.35 -6.31 -9.04
N LEU A 278 1.30 -6.63 -9.76
CA LEU A 278 0.97 -6.03 -11.03
C LEU A 278 0.00 -4.88 -10.79
N GLY A 279 0.39 -3.67 -11.13
CA GLY A 279 -0.51 -2.52 -11.15
C GLY A 279 -0.97 -2.24 -12.57
N ILE A 280 -2.28 -2.06 -12.76
CA ILE A 280 -2.89 -1.61 -14.01
C ILE A 280 -3.69 -0.33 -13.78
N GLY A 281 -3.81 0.50 -14.80
CA GLY A 281 -4.49 1.79 -14.70
C GLY A 281 -3.54 2.98 -14.64
N ALA A 282 -4.07 4.18 -14.85
CA ALA A 282 -3.30 5.42 -14.98
C ALA A 282 -2.47 5.71 -13.72
N GLY A 283 -1.14 5.73 -13.86
CA GLY A 283 -0.20 5.96 -12.78
C GLY A 283 0.05 4.76 -11.87
N ALA A 284 -0.48 3.58 -12.19
CA ALA A 284 -0.21 2.37 -11.43
C ALA A 284 1.27 1.95 -11.56
N HIS A 285 1.83 1.50 -10.45
CA HIS A 285 3.16 0.92 -10.38
C HIS A 285 3.09 -0.59 -10.30
N SER A 286 4.15 -1.26 -10.76
CA SER A 286 4.34 -2.70 -10.60
C SER A 286 5.72 -3.01 -10.06
N LYS A 287 5.83 -4.14 -9.34
CA LYS A 287 7.09 -4.82 -9.05
C LYS A 287 6.94 -6.28 -9.45
N ILE A 288 7.69 -6.71 -10.45
CA ILE A 288 7.63 -8.06 -10.98
C ILE A 288 9.00 -8.71 -10.88
N SER A 289 9.05 -9.83 -10.18
CA SER A 289 10.26 -10.65 -10.05
C SER A 289 10.29 -11.74 -11.12
N PHE A 290 11.46 -11.93 -11.70
CA PHE A 290 11.85 -13.04 -12.53
C PHE A 290 12.95 -13.83 -11.82
N SER A 291 13.35 -14.99 -12.34
CA SER A 291 14.42 -15.79 -11.71
C SER A 291 15.73 -15.01 -11.49
N GLU A 292 16.05 -14.07 -12.37
CA GLU A 292 17.35 -13.37 -12.39
C GLU A 292 17.26 -11.86 -12.16
N LYS A 293 16.07 -11.28 -12.30
CA LYS A 293 15.87 -9.83 -12.17
C LYS A 293 14.57 -9.46 -11.47
N ILE A 294 14.55 -8.25 -10.91
CA ILE A 294 13.35 -7.59 -10.39
C ILE A 294 13.14 -6.35 -11.24
N VAL A 295 11.93 -6.13 -11.72
CA VAL A 295 11.58 -5.02 -12.61
C VAL A 295 10.54 -4.14 -11.93
N ARG A 296 10.77 -2.84 -11.97
CA ARG A 296 9.79 -1.81 -11.62
C ARG A 296 9.18 -1.25 -12.90
N GLN A 297 7.88 -1.01 -12.88
CA GLN A 297 7.15 -0.41 -13.98
C GLN A 297 6.21 0.67 -13.48
N MET A 298 5.93 1.65 -14.32
CA MET A 298 4.96 2.70 -14.06
C MET A 298 4.13 2.95 -15.33
N ARG A 299 2.81 3.00 -15.19
CA ARG A 299 1.88 3.38 -16.25
C ARG A 299 1.84 4.90 -16.42
N TYR A 300 1.41 5.36 -17.59
CA TYR A 300 1.18 6.80 -17.81
C TYR A 300 0.29 7.40 -16.74
N LYS A 301 0.73 8.51 -16.11
CA LYS A 301 0.06 9.11 -14.96
C LYS A 301 -1.25 9.79 -15.32
N GLN A 302 -1.28 10.49 -16.48
CA GLN A 302 -2.46 11.22 -16.90
C GLN A 302 -3.50 10.26 -17.50
N PRO A 303 -4.77 10.26 -17.02
CA PRO A 303 -5.78 9.31 -17.51
C PRO A 303 -5.99 9.38 -19.02
N LYS A 304 -5.94 10.59 -19.62
CA LYS A 304 -6.08 10.77 -21.06
C LYS A 304 -4.92 10.12 -21.85
N GLU A 305 -3.70 10.26 -21.35
CA GLU A 305 -2.52 9.62 -21.97
C GLU A 305 -2.57 8.11 -21.82
N TYR A 306 -2.92 7.64 -20.62
CA TYR A 306 -3.08 6.21 -20.36
C TYR A 306 -4.10 5.57 -21.32
N LEU A 307 -5.27 6.19 -21.51
CA LEU A 307 -6.28 5.72 -22.47
C LEU A 307 -5.73 5.66 -23.91
N ALA A 308 -5.04 6.71 -24.34
CA ALA A 308 -4.46 6.78 -25.67
C ALA A 308 -3.38 5.71 -25.88
N GLN A 309 -2.48 5.52 -24.91
CA GLN A 309 -1.39 4.56 -24.99
C GLN A 309 -1.85 3.11 -24.82
N SER A 310 -2.85 2.86 -23.97
CA SER A 310 -3.46 1.53 -23.86
C SER A 310 -4.15 1.09 -25.15
N ALA A 311 -4.69 2.04 -25.94
CA ALA A 311 -5.24 1.74 -27.25
C ALA A 311 -4.17 1.32 -28.30
N LEU A 312 -2.91 1.62 -28.03
CA LEU A 312 -1.73 1.26 -28.85
C LEU A 312 -0.91 0.12 -28.23
N ASP A 313 -1.43 -0.55 -27.20
CA ASP A 313 -0.75 -1.61 -26.43
C ASP A 313 0.57 -1.18 -25.77
N THR A 314 0.72 0.11 -25.45
CA THR A 314 1.91 0.71 -24.84
C THR A 314 1.60 1.47 -23.55
N PRO A 315 0.92 0.88 -22.54
CA PRO A 315 0.48 1.59 -21.34
C PRO A 315 1.61 2.00 -20.41
N LEU A 316 2.85 1.48 -20.62
CA LEU A 316 4.01 1.74 -19.77
C LEU A 316 4.65 3.09 -20.12
N GLN A 317 4.79 3.96 -19.12
CA GLN A 317 5.55 5.21 -19.19
C GLN A 317 7.03 4.99 -18.86
N ASP A 318 7.31 4.11 -17.89
CA ASP A 318 8.66 3.80 -17.45
C ASP A 318 8.80 2.33 -17.04
N GLN A 319 10.00 1.80 -17.25
CA GLN A 319 10.40 0.47 -16.79
C GLN A 319 11.91 0.42 -16.57
N HIS A 320 12.32 -0.08 -15.40
CA HIS A 320 13.73 -0.32 -15.09
C HIS A 320 13.93 -1.58 -14.26
N GLU A 321 15.14 -2.13 -14.30
CA GLU A 321 15.55 -3.21 -13.44
C GLU A 321 16.10 -2.66 -12.13
N VAL A 322 15.70 -3.26 -11.01
CA VAL A 322 16.24 -2.95 -9.68
C VAL A 322 17.66 -3.47 -9.59
N GLY A 323 18.62 -2.56 -9.43
CA GLY A 323 20.04 -2.87 -9.30
C GLY A 323 20.31 -3.83 -8.12
N ARG A 324 21.38 -4.61 -8.24
CA ARG A 324 21.76 -5.57 -7.17
C ARG A 324 22.01 -4.86 -5.84
N ASP A 325 22.60 -3.69 -5.86
CA ASP A 325 22.93 -2.83 -4.73
C ASP A 325 21.68 -2.17 -4.12
N GLU A 326 20.62 -1.98 -4.92
CA GLU A 326 19.36 -1.38 -4.49
C GLU A 326 18.40 -2.41 -3.85
N ARG A 327 18.49 -3.70 -4.23
CA ARG A 327 17.55 -4.74 -3.77
C ARG A 327 17.49 -4.87 -2.24
N GLY A 328 18.64 -4.69 -1.57
CA GLY A 328 18.72 -4.75 -0.12
C GLY A 328 17.93 -3.62 0.53
N PHE A 329 18.12 -2.39 0.06
CA PHE A 329 17.38 -1.23 0.54
C PHE A 329 15.88 -1.33 0.25
N GLU A 330 15.50 -1.71 -0.98
CA GLU A 330 14.08 -1.86 -1.34
C GLU A 330 13.37 -2.91 -0.48
N PHE A 331 14.05 -4.02 -0.17
CA PHE A 331 13.50 -5.03 0.74
C PHE A 331 13.31 -4.44 2.15
N MET A 332 14.34 -3.80 2.70
CA MET A 332 14.29 -3.27 4.07
C MET A 332 13.27 -2.14 4.19
N MET A 333 13.09 -1.30 3.17
CA MET A 333 12.10 -0.23 3.12
C MET A 333 10.65 -0.77 3.29
N ASN A 334 10.40 -1.98 2.81
CA ASN A 334 9.11 -2.64 2.97
C ASN A 334 9.06 -3.46 4.28
N ALA A 335 10.04 -4.33 4.52
CA ALA A 335 9.98 -5.34 5.58
C ALA A 335 10.08 -4.75 7.00
N LEU A 336 10.80 -3.63 7.18
CA LEU A 336 10.91 -2.94 8.47
C LEU A 336 9.63 -2.16 8.88
N ARG A 337 8.64 -2.08 8.00
CA ARG A 337 7.30 -1.57 8.37
C ARG A 337 6.54 -2.56 9.25
N LEU A 338 6.84 -3.86 9.15
CA LEU A 338 6.20 -4.91 9.94
C LEU A 338 6.64 -4.86 11.40
N THR A 339 5.69 -4.78 12.33
CA THR A 339 5.98 -4.74 13.77
C THR A 339 6.63 -6.03 14.27
N ALA A 340 6.25 -7.18 13.70
CA ALA A 340 6.85 -8.47 13.97
C ALA A 340 8.16 -8.69 13.20
N GLY A 341 8.60 -7.74 12.35
CA GLY A 341 9.76 -7.90 11.49
C GLY A 341 9.61 -9.03 10.48
N PHE A 342 10.72 -9.59 10.01
CA PHE A 342 10.74 -10.60 8.95
C PHE A 342 11.71 -11.75 9.29
N ALA A 343 11.44 -12.94 8.72
CA ALA A 343 12.34 -14.08 8.81
C ALA A 343 13.63 -13.83 8.00
N SER A 344 14.82 -14.10 8.59
CA SER A 344 16.12 -13.81 7.96
C SER A 344 16.28 -14.48 6.59
N GLU A 345 15.73 -15.67 6.39
CA GLU A 345 15.74 -16.37 5.11
C GLU A 345 14.91 -15.68 4.02
N MET A 346 13.89 -14.92 4.40
CA MET A 346 13.03 -14.19 3.46
C MET A 346 13.83 -13.17 2.66
N PHE A 347 14.84 -12.55 3.25
CA PHE A 347 15.71 -11.63 2.53
C PHE A 347 16.29 -12.28 1.27
N GLN A 348 16.88 -13.47 1.42
CA GLN A 348 17.44 -14.20 0.28
C GLN A 348 16.36 -14.67 -0.70
N GLN A 349 15.25 -15.19 -0.17
CA GLN A 349 14.12 -15.65 -1.01
C GLN A 349 13.53 -14.55 -1.88
N ARG A 350 13.55 -13.28 -1.42
CA ARG A 350 12.92 -12.14 -2.10
C ARG A 350 13.87 -11.28 -2.92
N THR A 351 15.15 -11.24 -2.55
CA THR A 351 16.16 -10.39 -3.21
C THR A 351 17.13 -11.20 -4.09
N GLY A 352 17.25 -12.50 -3.85
CA GLY A 352 18.28 -13.36 -4.41
C GLY A 352 19.67 -13.14 -3.79
N LEU A 353 19.79 -12.28 -2.78
CA LEU A 353 21.04 -11.94 -2.10
C LEU A 353 21.11 -12.66 -0.75
N PRO A 354 22.30 -13.12 -0.30
CA PRO A 354 22.44 -13.61 1.05
C PRO A 354 22.29 -12.46 2.04
N ILE A 355 21.73 -12.71 3.24
CA ILE A 355 21.54 -11.68 4.28
C ILE A 355 22.86 -11.00 4.68
N THR A 356 23.98 -11.69 4.49
CA THR A 356 25.33 -11.14 4.72
C THR A 356 25.68 -9.96 3.78
N ALA A 357 24.93 -9.79 2.67
CA ALA A 357 25.13 -8.63 1.78
C ALA A 357 24.81 -7.28 2.45
N ILE A 358 24.02 -7.30 3.52
CA ILE A 358 23.66 -6.12 4.33
C ILE A 358 24.13 -6.25 5.80
N GLN A 359 25.14 -7.08 6.05
CA GLN A 359 25.60 -7.38 7.41
C GLN A 359 26.11 -6.18 8.17
N GLN A 360 26.80 -5.25 7.49
CA GLN A 360 27.33 -4.05 8.09
C GLN A 360 26.19 -3.12 8.55
N GLN A 361 25.22 -2.91 7.71
CA GLN A 361 24.02 -2.12 8.00
C GLN A 361 23.19 -2.73 9.15
N LEU A 362 23.05 -4.06 9.16
CA LEU A 362 22.37 -4.77 10.26
C LEU A 362 23.13 -4.59 11.59
N ASN A 363 24.46 -4.68 11.59
CA ASN A 363 25.28 -4.45 12.79
C ASN A 363 25.11 -3.01 13.30
N GLU A 364 25.13 -2.03 12.42
CA GLU A 364 24.94 -0.62 12.78
C GLU A 364 23.55 -0.37 13.38
N ALA A 365 22.50 -0.86 12.71
CA ALA A 365 21.14 -0.70 13.18
C ALA A 365 20.92 -1.35 14.57
N GLU A 366 21.53 -2.52 14.81
CA GLU A 366 21.50 -3.20 16.10
C GLU A 366 22.28 -2.45 17.19
N GLN A 367 23.49 -1.97 16.88
CA GLN A 367 24.28 -1.15 17.82
C GLN A 367 23.59 0.15 18.20
N ARG A 368 22.81 0.75 17.29
CA ARG A 368 21.98 1.92 17.56
C ARG A 368 20.67 1.57 18.29
N GLY A 369 20.40 0.30 18.58
CA GLY A 369 19.20 -0.15 19.26
C GLY A 369 17.90 -0.02 18.45
N LEU A 370 18.01 0.11 17.11
CA LEU A 370 16.86 0.28 16.22
C LEU A 370 16.23 -1.04 15.77
N ILE A 371 17.03 -2.12 15.74
CA ILE A 371 16.55 -3.48 15.50
C ILE A 371 17.07 -4.43 16.57
N GLY A 372 16.34 -5.52 16.80
CA GLY A 372 16.84 -6.74 17.44
C GLY A 372 16.88 -7.85 16.41
N ARG A 373 17.85 -8.77 16.52
CA ARG A 373 17.91 -9.93 15.64
C ARG A 373 18.46 -11.16 16.33
N ASP A 374 18.02 -12.30 15.83
CA ASP A 374 18.61 -13.60 16.08
C ASP A 374 18.91 -14.31 14.74
N HIS A 375 19.20 -15.60 14.78
CA HIS A 375 19.49 -16.39 13.57
C HIS A 375 18.25 -16.62 12.68
N LEU A 376 17.05 -16.40 13.21
CA LEU A 376 15.79 -16.65 12.50
C LEU A 376 15.13 -15.36 12.02
N ARG A 377 15.29 -14.24 12.74
CA ARG A 377 14.45 -13.08 12.56
C ARG A 377 15.18 -11.74 12.77
N VAL A 378 14.75 -10.74 12.03
CA VAL A 378 15.10 -9.33 12.22
C VAL A 378 13.81 -8.59 12.58
N THR A 379 13.80 -7.87 13.70
CA THR A 379 12.61 -7.18 14.21
C THR A 379 12.95 -5.74 14.57
N PRO A 380 12.22 -4.73 14.08
CA PRO A 380 12.41 -3.35 14.52
C PRO A 380 12.03 -3.23 16.01
N THR A 381 12.85 -2.54 16.79
CA THR A 381 12.51 -2.23 18.20
C THR A 381 11.42 -1.15 18.25
N PRO A 382 10.79 -0.89 19.42
CA PRO A 382 9.88 0.25 19.55
C PRO A 382 10.53 1.59 19.15
N VAL A 383 11.83 1.77 19.44
CA VAL A 383 12.61 2.94 18.98
C VAL A 383 12.79 2.92 17.47
N GLY A 384 13.17 1.78 16.88
CA GLY A 384 13.33 1.63 15.44
C GLY A 384 12.04 1.88 14.65
N ARG A 385 10.88 1.49 15.20
CA ARG A 385 9.58 1.79 14.57
C ARG A 385 9.27 3.29 14.61
N ARG A 386 9.54 3.96 15.72
CA ARG A 386 9.34 5.41 15.89
C ARG A 386 10.24 6.23 14.97
N PHE A 387 11.49 5.78 14.80
CA PHE A 387 12.49 6.43 13.96
C PHE A 387 12.76 5.60 12.68
N LEU A 388 11.68 5.14 12.04
CA LEU A 388 11.79 4.27 10.87
C LEU A 388 12.59 4.90 9.73
N ASN A 389 12.42 6.19 9.48
CA ASN A 389 13.16 6.89 8.43
C ASN A 389 14.68 6.90 8.71
N ASP A 390 15.09 7.12 9.98
CA ASP A 390 16.51 7.06 10.37
C ASP A 390 17.05 5.64 10.27
N LEU A 391 16.24 4.64 10.65
CA LEU A 391 16.60 3.24 10.48
C LEU A 391 16.79 2.90 9.00
N LEU A 392 15.91 3.35 8.10
CA LEU A 392 16.00 3.09 6.67
C LEU A 392 17.21 3.77 6.02
N GLN A 393 17.63 4.94 6.50
CA GLN A 393 18.83 5.62 5.99
C GLN A 393 20.10 4.78 6.11
N ILE A 394 20.20 3.90 7.13
CA ILE A 394 21.33 2.99 7.30
C ILE A 394 21.48 2.02 6.12
N PHE A 395 20.39 1.68 5.45
CA PHE A 395 20.34 0.72 4.35
C PHE A 395 20.41 1.37 2.96
N LEU A 396 20.49 2.71 2.87
CA LEU A 396 20.64 3.37 1.58
C LEU A 396 21.93 2.88 0.88
N PRO A 397 21.88 2.62 -0.43
CA PRO A 397 23.08 2.30 -1.18
C PRO A 397 24.11 3.43 -1.07
N ASP A 398 25.39 3.07 -0.92
CA ASP A 398 26.45 4.06 -0.99
C ASP A 398 26.33 4.83 -2.32
N LYS A 399 26.21 6.15 -2.24
CA LYS A 399 26.31 6.98 -3.44
C LYS A 399 27.66 6.71 -4.08
N LYS A 400 27.70 5.91 -5.14
CA LYS A 400 28.87 5.89 -6.02
C LYS A 400 29.11 7.35 -6.41
N GLN A 401 30.27 7.88 -6.04
CA GLN A 401 30.74 9.17 -6.55
C GLN A 401 30.70 9.05 -8.08
N LEU A 402 29.74 9.74 -8.70
CA LEU A 402 29.67 9.94 -10.14
C LEU A 402 30.82 10.80 -10.60
#